data_f0cb24a5aea9e517ec42753a1a88472c
#
_entry.id   f0cb24a5aea9e517ec42753a1a88472c
#
_cell.length_a   1.000
_cell.length_b   1.000
_cell.length_c   1.000
_cell.angle_alpha   90.00
_cell.angle_beta   90.00
_cell.angle_gamma   90.00
#
_symmetry.space_group_name_H-M   'P 1'
#
loop_
_entity.id
_entity.type
_entity.pdbx_description
1 polymer ?
#
loop_
_entity_poly.entity_id
_entity_poly.type
_entity_poly.pdbx_seq_one_letter_code
_entity_poly.pdbx_strand_id
1 'polypeptide(L)'
;FKHINTAAQAAQPGDEVLVAPGIYREYVDPQNGGRDFARITYRSEEPLGAVITGAEEIKTWERYQGNVWVCRIDNGVFGNYNPYTTYVGGDWYFAPLVRHTGAVYLNDRQLYEAETLEECEKGEIWTPSWEREYSVYKWYTEQDGNETVIYANFQGKDPNQEKVEINVRRNCFMPSKTGVDYITFSGFSVNKAATTWAPPAAYQDGMVGPHWSKGWIIEDCEISNSKCVGISLGKYYDPENDHYFTRKHVKSPTQMERDAVCRGQYHGWLKEKVGSHIVRRCHIHHCEQAGIVGRMGCVFSIIEDNHIHHI
;
A
#
# COMPACT_ATOMS: atom_id res chain seq x y z
N PHE A 1 -6.62 3.79 -23.96
CA PHE A 1 -5.55 2.97 -23.37
C PHE A 1 -6.17 1.74 -22.68
N LYS A 2 -5.46 0.62 -22.68
CA LYS A 2 -5.86 -0.60 -21.98
C LYS A 2 -5.51 -0.54 -20.48
N HIS A 3 -4.42 0.17 -20.16
CA HIS A 3 -3.86 0.31 -18.82
C HIS A 3 -3.89 1.75 -18.37
N ILE A 4 -4.21 2.00 -17.10
CA ILE A 4 -4.21 3.33 -16.51
C ILE A 4 -2.78 3.88 -16.50
N ASN A 5 -1.79 3.04 -16.18
CA ASN A 5 -0.40 3.45 -16.15
C ASN A 5 0.09 3.97 -17.51
N THR A 6 -0.35 3.36 -18.62
CA THR A 6 0.00 3.86 -19.97
C THR A 6 -0.55 5.28 -20.21
N ALA A 7 -1.76 5.57 -19.74
CA ALA A 7 -2.30 6.91 -19.79
C ALA A 7 -1.55 7.88 -18.86
N ALA A 8 -1.17 7.40 -17.66
CA ALA A 8 -0.42 8.20 -16.67
C ALA A 8 0.98 8.60 -17.15
N GLN A 9 1.61 7.78 -17.99
CA GLN A 9 2.89 8.11 -18.64
C GLN A 9 2.75 9.23 -19.68
N ALA A 10 1.58 9.37 -20.31
CA ALA A 10 1.33 10.30 -21.42
C ALA A 10 0.64 11.61 -21.01
N ALA A 11 -0.16 11.58 -19.94
CA ALA A 11 -1.00 12.70 -19.52
C ALA A 11 -0.20 14.01 -19.31
N GLN A 12 -0.76 15.12 -19.75
CA GLN A 12 -0.16 16.45 -19.70
C GLN A 12 -1.04 17.42 -18.89
N PRO A 13 -0.50 18.56 -18.44
CA PRO A 13 -1.29 19.56 -17.72
C PRO A 13 -2.59 19.94 -18.44
N GLY A 14 -3.72 19.78 -17.75
CA GLY A 14 -5.06 20.00 -18.27
C GLY A 14 -5.78 18.77 -18.80
N ASP A 15 -5.10 17.62 -18.89
CA ASP A 15 -5.72 16.39 -19.35
C ASP A 15 -6.61 15.74 -18.27
N GLU A 16 -7.65 15.06 -18.71
CA GLU A 16 -8.44 14.14 -17.92
C GLU A 16 -8.24 12.70 -18.41
N VAL A 17 -7.85 11.83 -17.50
CA VAL A 17 -7.79 10.37 -17.68
C VAL A 17 -9.08 9.78 -17.09
N LEU A 18 -10.06 9.57 -17.94
CA LEU A 18 -11.33 8.93 -17.56
C LEU A 18 -11.17 7.42 -17.63
N VAL A 19 -11.46 6.74 -16.53
CA VAL A 19 -11.23 5.30 -16.36
C VAL A 19 -12.57 4.57 -16.27
N ALA A 20 -12.81 3.68 -17.22
CA ALA A 20 -14.02 2.86 -17.25
C ALA A 20 -14.09 1.89 -16.06
N PRO A 21 -15.28 1.46 -15.65
CA PRO A 21 -15.44 0.43 -14.61
C PRO A 21 -14.66 -0.85 -14.96
N GLY A 22 -13.99 -1.43 -13.96
CA GLY A 22 -13.21 -2.65 -14.11
C GLY A 22 -12.15 -2.81 -13.04
N ILE A 23 -11.49 -3.97 -13.03
CA ILE A 23 -10.39 -4.27 -12.10
C ILE A 23 -9.06 -4.11 -12.83
N TYR A 24 -8.25 -3.19 -12.33
CA TYR A 24 -6.94 -2.83 -12.86
C TYR A 24 -5.85 -3.34 -11.91
N ARG A 25 -5.22 -4.46 -12.27
CA ARG A 25 -4.13 -5.10 -11.51
C ARG A 25 -2.81 -4.49 -11.95
N GLU A 26 -2.56 -3.26 -11.52
CA GLU A 26 -1.38 -2.51 -11.95
C GLU A 26 -0.91 -1.50 -10.89
N TYR A 27 0.33 -1.09 -11.01
CA TYR A 27 0.88 0.08 -10.35
C TYR A 27 0.84 1.24 -11.32
N VAL A 28 0.18 2.32 -10.93
CA VAL A 28 0.08 3.54 -11.72
C VAL A 28 1.10 4.55 -11.19
N ASP A 29 2.02 4.93 -12.06
CA ASP A 29 3.12 5.86 -11.80
C ASP A 29 2.99 7.13 -12.65
N PRO A 30 2.27 8.16 -12.19
CA PRO A 30 2.15 9.43 -12.91
C PRO A 30 3.52 10.07 -13.15
N GLN A 31 3.84 10.38 -14.40
CA GLN A 31 5.13 10.95 -14.78
C GLN A 31 5.12 12.46 -14.92
N ASN A 32 3.97 13.04 -15.17
CA ASN A 32 3.82 14.49 -15.35
C ASN A 32 2.90 15.07 -14.28
N GLY A 33 3.24 16.24 -13.79
CA GLY A 33 2.38 17.05 -12.93
C GLY A 33 1.54 18.03 -13.73
N GLY A 34 0.42 18.44 -13.16
CA GLY A 34 -0.39 19.54 -13.65
C GLY A 34 0.12 20.91 -13.19
N ARG A 35 -0.76 21.88 -13.26
CA ARG A 35 -0.60 23.24 -12.72
C ARG A 35 -1.86 23.59 -11.94
N ASP A 36 -1.81 24.60 -11.10
CA ASP A 36 -2.96 25.02 -10.30
C ASP A 36 -4.23 25.25 -11.14
N PHE A 37 -4.06 25.90 -12.29
CA PHE A 37 -5.13 26.21 -13.25
C PHE A 37 -5.29 25.19 -14.40
N ALA A 38 -4.46 24.13 -14.42
CA ALA A 38 -4.46 23.08 -15.45
C ALA A 38 -4.02 21.76 -14.81
N ARG A 39 -4.85 21.24 -13.92
CA ARG A 39 -4.59 19.98 -13.21
C ARG A 39 -4.60 18.79 -14.16
N ILE A 40 -3.92 17.71 -13.82
CA ILE A 40 -4.17 16.41 -14.46
C ILE A 40 -5.17 15.68 -13.58
N THR A 41 -6.29 15.28 -14.15
CA THR A 41 -7.37 14.62 -13.42
C THR A 41 -7.44 13.14 -13.81
N TYR A 42 -7.33 12.26 -12.83
CA TYR A 42 -7.65 10.84 -12.95
C TYR A 42 -9.00 10.62 -12.28
N ARG A 43 -9.97 10.15 -13.03
CA ARG A 43 -11.32 9.98 -12.51
C ARG A 43 -11.94 8.66 -12.97
N SER A 44 -12.56 7.95 -12.04
CA SER A 44 -13.42 6.82 -12.39
C SER A 44 -14.67 7.33 -13.12
N GLU A 45 -15.04 6.70 -14.22
CA GLU A 45 -16.25 7.04 -14.99
C GLU A 45 -17.51 6.86 -14.17
N GLU A 46 -17.58 5.76 -13.41
CA GLU A 46 -18.61 5.50 -12.42
C GLU A 46 -18.03 5.59 -11.01
N PRO A 47 -18.70 6.17 -10.03
CA PRO A 47 -18.21 6.24 -8.66
C PRO A 47 -17.81 4.86 -8.14
N LEU A 48 -16.54 4.70 -7.74
CA LEU A 48 -15.91 3.46 -7.25
C LEU A 48 -15.94 2.29 -8.27
N GLY A 49 -16.33 2.52 -9.51
CA GLY A 49 -16.42 1.50 -10.55
C GLY A 49 -15.05 1.04 -11.07
N ALA A 50 -14.07 1.92 -11.10
CA ALA A 50 -12.69 1.59 -11.44
C ALA A 50 -11.93 1.18 -10.17
N VAL A 51 -11.48 -0.08 -10.12
CA VAL A 51 -10.76 -0.67 -8.99
C VAL A 51 -9.29 -0.83 -9.35
N ILE A 52 -8.39 -0.11 -8.67
CA ILE A 52 -6.94 -0.31 -8.79
C ILE A 52 -6.49 -1.21 -7.64
N THR A 53 -5.91 -2.37 -7.95
CA THR A 53 -5.51 -3.32 -6.91
C THR A 53 -4.04 -3.70 -6.97
N GLY A 54 -3.42 -3.79 -5.79
CA GLY A 54 -2.06 -4.30 -5.63
C GLY A 54 -1.96 -5.82 -5.67
N ALA A 55 -3.08 -6.53 -5.81
CA ALA A 55 -3.14 -7.98 -5.73
C ALA A 55 -3.32 -8.68 -7.08
N GLU A 56 -2.93 -9.96 -7.12
CA GLU A 56 -3.23 -10.91 -8.19
C GLU A 56 -4.14 -12.02 -7.67
N GLU A 57 -5.05 -12.49 -8.52
CA GLU A 57 -5.89 -13.64 -8.22
C GLU A 57 -5.15 -14.96 -8.52
N ILE A 58 -5.16 -15.88 -7.57
CA ILE A 58 -4.48 -17.17 -7.67
C ILE A 58 -5.49 -18.30 -7.73
N LYS A 59 -5.40 -19.14 -8.77
CA LYS A 59 -6.26 -20.32 -9.01
C LYS A 59 -5.45 -21.63 -9.07
N THR A 60 -4.17 -21.59 -8.69
CA THR A 60 -3.26 -22.75 -8.76
C THR A 60 -2.96 -23.31 -7.37
N TRP A 61 -3.95 -23.34 -6.51
CA TRP A 61 -3.82 -23.91 -5.17
C TRP A 61 -3.91 -25.43 -5.23
N GLU A 62 -2.98 -26.10 -4.57
CA GLU A 62 -2.91 -27.55 -4.40
C GLU A 62 -3.20 -27.93 -2.95
N ARG A 63 -3.82 -29.10 -2.74
CA ARG A 63 -4.05 -29.58 -1.37
C ARG A 63 -2.72 -29.96 -0.72
N TYR A 64 -2.50 -29.44 0.50
CA TYR A 64 -1.34 -29.79 1.29
C TYR A 64 -1.73 -30.78 2.41
N GLN A 65 -2.35 -30.31 3.48
CA GLN A 65 -2.75 -31.13 4.62
C GLN A 65 -4.01 -30.55 5.30
N GLY A 66 -5.00 -31.40 5.60
CA GLY A 66 -6.22 -30.97 6.27
C GLY A 66 -6.95 -29.86 5.51
N ASN A 67 -7.08 -28.69 6.14
CA ASN A 67 -7.70 -27.49 5.56
C ASN A 67 -6.68 -26.56 4.88
N VAL A 68 -5.39 -26.95 4.89
CA VAL A 68 -4.32 -26.13 4.31
C VAL A 68 -4.11 -26.48 2.84
N TRP A 69 -3.96 -25.45 2.07
CA TRP A 69 -3.59 -25.50 0.66
C TRP A 69 -2.28 -24.75 0.45
N VAL A 70 -1.58 -25.07 -0.61
CA VAL A 70 -0.30 -24.47 -0.97
C VAL A 70 -0.33 -23.95 -2.40
N CYS A 71 0.30 -22.80 -2.63
CA CYS A 71 0.63 -22.34 -3.98
C CYS A 71 2.11 -21.97 -4.05
N ARG A 72 2.68 -22.08 -5.25
CA ARG A 72 4.07 -21.76 -5.57
C ARG A 72 4.10 -20.65 -6.62
N ILE A 73 4.80 -19.58 -6.32
CA ILE A 73 4.87 -18.39 -7.16
C ILE A 73 6.32 -18.14 -7.53
N ASP A 74 6.64 -18.10 -8.82
CA ASP A 74 7.97 -17.72 -9.28
C ASP A 74 8.30 -16.28 -8.82
N ASN A 75 9.47 -16.09 -8.22
CA ASN A 75 9.88 -14.81 -7.65
C ASN A 75 10.00 -13.70 -8.70
N GLY A 76 10.10 -14.04 -9.99
CA GLY A 76 10.06 -13.07 -11.08
C GLY A 76 8.74 -12.27 -11.17
N VAL A 77 7.64 -12.81 -10.65
CA VAL A 77 6.34 -12.10 -10.56
C VAL A 77 6.45 -10.83 -9.72
N PHE A 78 7.31 -10.82 -8.71
CA PHE A 78 7.46 -9.69 -7.79
C PHE A 78 8.47 -8.64 -8.25
N GLY A 79 9.22 -8.90 -9.32
CA GLY A 79 10.27 -7.97 -9.79
C GLY A 79 11.32 -7.71 -8.72
N ASN A 80 11.53 -6.44 -8.37
CA ASN A 80 12.52 -6.04 -7.35
C ASN A 80 11.95 -5.98 -5.93
N TYR A 81 10.66 -6.29 -5.74
CA TYR A 81 10.01 -6.18 -4.44
C TYR A 81 9.12 -7.41 -4.18
N ASN A 82 9.62 -8.33 -3.37
CA ASN A 82 8.85 -9.50 -2.95
C ASN A 82 8.24 -9.25 -1.57
N PRO A 83 6.91 -9.10 -1.46
CA PRO A 83 6.23 -8.87 -0.19
C PRO A 83 6.38 -10.01 0.82
N TYR A 84 6.63 -11.22 0.36
CA TYR A 84 6.74 -12.44 1.17
C TYR A 84 8.18 -12.70 1.67
N THR A 85 9.11 -11.80 1.36
CA THR A 85 10.47 -11.76 1.92
C THR A 85 10.78 -10.42 2.56
N THR A 86 9.88 -9.44 2.45
CA THR A 86 10.01 -8.12 3.04
C THR A 86 9.20 -8.03 4.32
N TYR A 87 9.88 -7.68 5.42
CA TYR A 87 9.23 -7.56 6.72
C TYR A 87 8.69 -6.16 6.97
N VAL A 88 7.55 -6.09 7.67
CA VAL A 88 7.07 -4.84 8.28
C VAL A 88 8.04 -4.46 9.40
N GLY A 89 8.60 -3.28 9.30
CA GLY A 89 9.57 -2.80 10.30
C GLY A 89 10.30 -1.56 9.84
N GLY A 90 10.98 -0.95 10.79
CA GLY A 90 11.75 0.27 10.58
C GLY A 90 11.79 1.10 11.84
N ASP A 91 12.25 2.35 11.75
CA ASP A 91 12.27 3.25 12.89
C ASP A 91 10.87 3.45 13.47
N TRP A 92 10.79 3.52 14.79
CA TRP A 92 9.55 3.62 15.56
C TRP A 92 8.65 2.37 15.51
N TYR A 93 9.11 1.27 14.91
CA TYR A 93 8.42 0.00 14.98
C TYR A 93 8.92 -0.81 16.19
N PHE A 94 8.06 -0.98 17.18
CA PHE A 94 8.41 -1.64 18.45
C PHE A 94 7.65 -2.94 18.68
N ALA A 95 6.87 -3.41 17.73
CA ALA A 95 6.13 -4.66 17.86
C ALA A 95 7.09 -5.86 17.94
N PRO A 96 6.87 -6.79 18.85
CA PRO A 96 7.73 -7.99 18.97
C PRO A 96 7.50 -8.99 17.84
N LEU A 97 6.36 -8.90 17.17
CA LEU A 97 5.97 -9.83 16.10
C LEU A 97 6.67 -9.50 14.80
N VAL A 98 7.12 -10.53 14.10
CA VAL A 98 7.67 -10.44 12.75
C VAL A 98 6.55 -10.75 11.76
N ARG A 99 6.26 -9.81 10.87
CA ARG A 99 5.23 -9.94 9.84
C ARG A 99 5.78 -9.50 8.49
N HIS A 100 5.35 -10.19 7.43
CA HIS A 100 5.69 -9.80 6.08
C HIS A 100 4.78 -8.67 5.58
N THR A 101 5.24 -7.95 4.55
CA THR A 101 4.37 -7.01 3.82
C THR A 101 3.41 -7.74 2.87
N GLY A 102 3.59 -9.05 2.71
CA GLY A 102 2.68 -9.95 2.04
C GLY A 102 1.35 -10.12 2.76
N ALA A 103 0.31 -10.51 2.02
CA ALA A 103 -0.99 -10.88 2.55
C ALA A 103 -1.74 -11.80 1.59
N VAL A 104 -2.62 -12.64 2.15
CA VAL A 104 -3.55 -13.50 1.42
C VAL A 104 -4.96 -13.04 1.72
N TYR A 105 -5.81 -12.96 0.70
CA TYR A 105 -7.20 -12.53 0.82
C TYR A 105 -8.14 -13.62 0.31
N LEU A 106 -9.18 -13.90 1.08
CA LEU A 106 -10.29 -14.79 0.70
C LEU A 106 -11.57 -13.96 0.61
N ASN A 107 -12.15 -13.84 -0.58
CA ASN A 107 -13.36 -13.05 -0.81
C ASN A 107 -13.24 -11.62 -0.25
N ASP A 108 -12.14 -10.96 -0.63
CA ASP A 108 -11.75 -9.60 -0.22
C ASP A 108 -11.37 -9.41 1.26
N ARG A 109 -11.41 -10.45 2.07
CA ARG A 109 -11.03 -10.40 3.48
C ARG A 109 -9.65 -11.00 3.70
N GLN A 110 -8.79 -10.28 4.40
CA GLN A 110 -7.41 -10.67 4.66
C GLN A 110 -7.34 -11.81 5.70
N LEU A 111 -6.51 -12.81 5.43
CA LEU A 111 -6.17 -13.89 6.36
C LEU A 111 -5.10 -13.41 7.36
N TYR A 112 -5.05 -14.05 8.52
CA TYR A 112 -4.04 -13.82 9.55
C TYR A 112 -2.72 -14.53 9.21
N GLU A 113 -1.61 -13.83 9.31
CA GLU A 113 -0.29 -14.42 9.13
C GLU A 113 0.11 -15.25 10.34
N ALA A 114 0.48 -16.50 10.12
CA ALA A 114 1.03 -17.40 11.13
C ALA A 114 2.56 -17.27 11.20
N GLU A 115 3.14 -17.51 12.38
CA GLU A 115 4.60 -17.48 12.55
C GLU A 115 5.26 -18.79 12.09
N THR A 116 4.50 -19.88 12.08
CA THR A 116 4.95 -21.20 11.67
C THR A 116 3.90 -21.90 10.81
N LEU A 117 4.35 -22.87 10.01
CA LEU A 117 3.44 -23.73 9.25
C LEU A 117 2.49 -24.51 10.18
N GLU A 118 2.99 -25.00 11.32
CA GLU A 118 2.17 -25.69 12.32
C GLU A 118 1.03 -24.83 12.85
N GLU A 119 1.28 -23.54 13.11
CA GLU A 119 0.22 -22.58 13.51
C GLU A 119 -0.81 -22.39 12.41
N CYS A 120 -0.38 -22.32 11.14
CA CYS A 120 -1.27 -22.26 9.99
C CYS A 120 -2.13 -23.53 9.87
N GLU A 121 -1.54 -24.71 10.06
CA GLU A 121 -2.24 -26.00 10.01
C GLU A 121 -3.31 -26.11 11.10
N LYS A 122 -2.98 -25.73 12.33
CA LYS A 122 -3.92 -25.76 13.46
C LYS A 122 -5.12 -24.85 13.25
N GLY A 123 -4.91 -23.68 12.66
CA GLY A 123 -5.98 -22.71 12.45
C GLY A 123 -6.73 -22.34 13.73
N GLU A 124 -6.00 -22.17 14.84
CA GLU A 124 -6.58 -21.83 16.14
C GLU A 124 -6.97 -20.35 16.21
N ILE A 125 -7.99 -20.06 17.01
CA ILE A 125 -8.45 -18.69 17.27
C ILE A 125 -7.33 -17.88 17.94
N TRP A 126 -7.04 -16.72 17.37
CA TRP A 126 -6.18 -15.73 18.01
C TRP A 126 -7.01 -14.80 18.90
N THR A 127 -6.99 -15.08 20.20
CA THR A 127 -7.87 -14.43 21.17
C THR A 127 -7.71 -12.91 21.30
N PRO A 128 -6.54 -12.30 21.03
CA PRO A 128 -6.41 -10.83 21.03
C PRO A 128 -7.09 -10.14 19.84
N SER A 129 -7.46 -10.87 18.78
CA SER A 129 -8.12 -10.28 17.62
C SER A 129 -9.51 -9.73 17.95
N TRP A 130 -9.85 -8.64 17.29
CA TRP A 130 -11.23 -8.13 17.27
C TRP A 130 -12.15 -9.04 16.46
N GLU A 131 -11.61 -9.74 15.47
CA GLU A 131 -12.30 -10.67 14.58
C GLU A 131 -11.95 -12.13 14.92
N ARG A 132 -12.11 -12.49 16.20
CA ARG A 132 -11.66 -13.78 16.75
C ARG A 132 -12.07 -14.98 15.91
N GLU A 133 -13.34 -15.05 15.54
CA GLU A 133 -13.87 -16.18 14.77
C GLU A 133 -13.25 -16.29 13.38
N TYR A 134 -12.85 -15.17 12.76
CA TYR A 134 -12.18 -15.16 11.48
C TYR A 134 -10.67 -15.44 11.59
N SER A 135 -10.07 -15.24 12.74
CA SER A 135 -8.63 -15.45 12.96
C SER A 135 -8.15 -16.89 12.79
N VAL A 136 -9.07 -17.85 12.59
CA VAL A 136 -8.76 -19.24 12.22
C VAL A 136 -8.28 -19.36 10.77
N TYR A 137 -8.63 -18.41 9.91
CA TYR A 137 -8.11 -18.35 8.54
C TYR A 137 -6.70 -17.79 8.58
N LYS A 138 -5.72 -18.66 8.38
CA LYS A 138 -4.31 -18.33 8.52
C LYS A 138 -3.53 -18.61 7.25
N TRP A 139 -2.43 -17.91 7.08
CA TRP A 139 -1.47 -18.18 6.03
C TRP A 139 -0.04 -18.12 6.56
N TYR A 140 0.87 -18.79 5.89
CA TYR A 140 2.29 -18.85 6.18
C TYR A 140 3.08 -18.87 4.88
N THR A 141 4.32 -18.38 4.89
CA THR A 141 5.17 -18.38 3.71
C THR A 141 6.60 -18.79 4.01
N GLU A 142 7.23 -19.38 3.02
CA GLU A 142 8.66 -19.67 3.01
C GLU A 142 9.21 -19.52 1.59
N GLN A 143 10.54 -19.54 1.45
CA GLN A 143 11.22 -19.50 0.17
C GLN A 143 11.77 -20.87 -0.16
N ASP A 144 11.58 -21.35 -1.40
CA ASP A 144 12.13 -22.59 -1.93
C ASP A 144 12.82 -22.30 -3.27
N GLY A 145 14.14 -22.14 -3.26
CA GLY A 145 14.90 -21.72 -4.43
C GLY A 145 14.44 -20.36 -4.97
N ASN A 146 13.92 -20.34 -6.19
CA ASN A 146 13.40 -19.13 -6.84
C ASN A 146 11.87 -19.00 -6.71
N GLU A 147 11.26 -19.71 -5.77
CA GLU A 147 9.83 -19.67 -5.57
C GLU A 147 9.47 -19.17 -4.17
N THR A 148 8.42 -18.36 -4.11
CA THR A 148 7.69 -18.06 -2.89
C THR A 148 6.60 -19.13 -2.72
N VAL A 149 6.66 -19.86 -1.62
CA VAL A 149 5.67 -20.88 -1.25
C VAL A 149 4.73 -20.29 -0.23
N ILE A 150 3.43 -20.30 -0.52
CA ILE A 150 2.40 -19.77 0.36
C ILE A 150 1.46 -20.89 0.76
N TYR A 151 1.35 -21.14 2.05
CA TYR A 151 0.38 -22.05 2.66
C TYR A 151 -0.78 -21.24 3.22
N ALA A 152 -2.02 -21.68 3.02
CA ALA A 152 -3.17 -21.02 3.60
C ALA A 152 -4.25 -22.00 4.05
N ASN A 153 -4.77 -21.77 5.25
CA ASN A 153 -5.85 -22.54 5.84
C ASN A 153 -7.18 -21.90 5.51
N PHE A 154 -7.91 -22.47 4.57
CA PHE A 154 -9.18 -21.95 4.09
C PHE A 154 -10.40 -22.56 4.82
N GLN A 155 -10.20 -23.25 5.95
CA GLN A 155 -11.27 -23.79 6.79
C GLN A 155 -12.31 -24.63 6.01
N GLY A 156 -11.81 -25.50 5.13
CA GLY A 156 -12.63 -26.43 4.35
C GLY A 156 -13.14 -25.88 3.01
N LYS A 157 -12.92 -24.60 2.70
CA LYS A 157 -13.25 -24.04 1.39
C LYS A 157 -12.22 -24.47 0.34
N ASP A 158 -12.65 -24.60 -0.91
CA ASP A 158 -11.76 -24.82 -2.05
C ASP A 158 -11.33 -23.47 -2.65
N PRO A 159 -10.07 -23.05 -2.47
CA PRO A 159 -9.59 -21.75 -2.91
C PRO A 159 -9.67 -21.56 -4.43
N ASN A 160 -9.69 -22.63 -5.21
CA ASN A 160 -9.80 -22.54 -6.66
C ASN A 160 -11.25 -22.22 -7.11
N GLN A 161 -12.23 -22.40 -6.22
CA GLN A 161 -13.63 -22.03 -6.45
C GLN A 161 -14.00 -20.67 -5.83
N GLU A 162 -13.16 -20.15 -4.94
CA GLU A 162 -13.34 -18.89 -4.25
C GLU A 162 -12.47 -17.80 -4.92
N LYS A 163 -12.74 -16.52 -4.61
CA LYS A 163 -11.84 -15.42 -4.98
C LYS A 163 -10.69 -15.36 -3.98
N VAL A 164 -9.55 -15.93 -4.36
CA VAL A 164 -8.33 -15.86 -3.54
C VAL A 164 -7.28 -15.00 -4.22
N GLU A 165 -6.80 -13.98 -3.53
CA GLU A 165 -5.83 -13.03 -4.04
C GLU A 165 -4.62 -12.91 -3.10
N ILE A 166 -3.47 -12.57 -3.66
CA ILE A 166 -2.25 -12.24 -2.93
C ILE A 166 -1.78 -10.84 -3.35
N ASN A 167 -1.29 -10.02 -2.43
CA ASN A 167 -0.70 -8.75 -2.81
C ASN A 167 0.71 -8.95 -3.40
N VAL A 168 0.97 -8.24 -4.50
CA VAL A 168 2.24 -8.35 -5.23
C VAL A 168 2.86 -6.99 -5.53
N ARG A 169 2.11 -5.89 -5.34
CA ARG A 169 2.56 -4.53 -5.64
C ARG A 169 2.66 -3.70 -4.37
N ARG A 170 3.73 -2.96 -4.28
CA ARG A 170 3.99 -2.07 -3.14
C ARG A 170 3.01 -0.89 -3.08
N ASN A 171 2.69 -0.31 -4.22
CA ASN A 171 1.82 0.85 -4.37
C ASN A 171 0.77 0.58 -5.44
N CYS A 172 -0.34 1.35 -5.43
CA CYS A 172 -1.35 1.34 -6.46
C CYS A 172 -1.31 2.61 -7.32
N PHE A 173 -1.30 3.79 -6.70
CA PHE A 173 -1.25 5.08 -7.41
C PHE A 173 -0.33 6.05 -6.68
N MET A 174 0.92 6.10 -7.08
CA MET A 174 1.95 6.92 -6.42
C MET A 174 3.09 7.21 -7.39
N PRO A 175 3.49 8.48 -7.61
CA PRO A 175 4.64 8.79 -8.46
C PRO A 175 5.93 8.19 -7.91
N SER A 176 6.74 7.59 -8.77
CA SER A 176 8.09 7.12 -8.41
C SER A 176 9.07 8.26 -8.16
N LYS A 177 8.75 9.47 -8.64
CA LYS A 177 9.56 10.69 -8.46
C LYS A 177 8.80 11.79 -7.72
N THR A 178 9.55 12.71 -7.14
CA THR A 178 9.01 13.91 -6.47
C THR A 178 8.62 14.99 -7.47
N GLY A 179 7.81 15.97 -7.05
CA GLY A 179 7.43 17.13 -7.87
C GLY A 179 6.42 16.86 -8.98
N VAL A 180 5.64 15.78 -8.86
CA VAL A 180 4.48 15.52 -9.73
C VAL A 180 3.27 16.24 -9.12
N ASP A 181 3.15 17.52 -9.39
CA ASP A 181 2.24 18.44 -8.72
C ASP A 181 0.82 18.43 -9.32
N TYR A 182 -0.14 18.95 -8.56
CA TYR A 182 -1.49 19.30 -9.03
C TYR A 182 -2.23 18.17 -9.76
N ILE A 183 -2.19 16.98 -9.18
CA ILE A 183 -3.02 15.85 -9.59
C ILE A 183 -4.36 15.90 -8.86
N THR A 184 -5.45 15.59 -9.54
CA THR A 184 -6.72 15.21 -8.94
C THR A 184 -6.96 13.72 -9.15
N PHE A 185 -7.20 12.98 -8.07
CA PHE A 185 -7.51 11.55 -8.08
C PHE A 185 -8.87 11.35 -7.44
N SER A 186 -9.87 10.92 -8.22
CA SER A 186 -11.27 10.99 -7.82
C SER A 186 -12.07 9.76 -8.20
N GLY A 187 -12.86 9.24 -7.26
CA GLY A 187 -13.90 8.23 -7.49
C GLY A 187 -13.40 6.80 -7.66
N PHE A 188 -12.17 6.47 -7.27
CA PHE A 188 -11.63 5.11 -7.39
C PHE A 188 -11.85 4.27 -6.13
N SER A 189 -11.98 2.96 -6.31
CA SER A 189 -11.68 1.99 -5.26
C SER A 189 -10.22 1.54 -5.42
N VAL A 190 -9.43 1.60 -4.33
CA VAL A 190 -8.01 1.22 -4.35
C VAL A 190 -7.73 0.28 -3.18
N ASN A 191 -7.09 -0.87 -3.46
CA ASN A 191 -6.94 -1.87 -2.41
C ASN A 191 -5.73 -2.80 -2.55
N LYS A 192 -5.44 -3.52 -1.45
CA LYS A 192 -4.55 -4.68 -1.37
C LYS A 192 -3.12 -4.41 -1.79
N ALA A 193 -2.56 -3.26 -1.41
CA ALA A 193 -1.15 -2.98 -1.63
C ALA A 193 -0.26 -3.51 -0.50
N ALA A 194 0.93 -3.97 -0.86
CA ALA A 194 1.96 -4.44 0.03
C ALA A 194 2.87 -3.30 0.49
N THR A 195 2.30 -2.22 1.03
CA THR A 195 3.05 -1.05 1.47
C THR A 195 4.01 -1.38 2.60
N THR A 196 5.12 -0.66 2.68
CA THR A 196 6.09 -0.81 3.76
C THR A 196 5.73 0.08 4.95
N TRP A 197 6.32 -0.23 6.11
CA TRP A 197 6.22 0.63 7.29
C TRP A 197 6.65 2.06 6.98
N ALA A 198 5.85 3.03 7.38
CA ALA A 198 6.09 4.46 7.17
C ALA A 198 6.42 5.15 8.50
N PRO A 199 7.71 5.25 8.86
CA PRO A 199 8.13 5.87 10.10
C PRO A 199 8.00 7.40 10.05
N PRO A 200 7.85 8.08 11.19
CA PRO A 200 7.75 9.55 11.21
C PRO A 200 9.01 10.27 10.71
N ALA A 201 10.19 9.65 10.86
CA ALA A 201 11.48 10.28 10.61
C ALA A 201 12.09 9.98 9.24
N ALA A 202 11.48 9.12 8.44
CA ALA A 202 12.03 8.65 7.17
C ALA A 202 10.98 8.68 6.05
N TYR A 203 11.27 8.02 4.94
CA TYR A 203 10.35 7.89 3.82
C TYR A 203 9.00 7.33 4.26
N GLN A 204 7.95 8.00 3.90
CA GLN A 204 6.59 7.56 4.17
C GLN A 204 5.92 7.05 2.90
N ASP A 205 5.85 5.75 2.79
CA ASP A 205 5.19 5.04 1.70
C ASP A 205 3.68 4.97 1.90
N GLY A 206 2.93 4.78 0.83
CA GLY A 206 1.48 4.61 0.88
C GLY A 206 0.94 3.89 -0.35
N MET A 207 -0.27 3.37 -0.24
CA MET A 207 -0.94 2.78 -1.39
C MET A 207 -1.26 3.84 -2.44
N VAL A 208 -1.66 5.03 -1.99
CA VAL A 208 -1.92 6.23 -2.80
C VAL A 208 -1.16 7.41 -2.18
N GLY A 209 -0.63 8.30 -3.00
CA GLY A 209 -0.06 9.54 -2.48
C GLY A 209 0.77 10.36 -3.47
N PRO A 210 1.06 11.62 -3.11
CA PRO A 210 1.76 12.57 -3.96
C PRO A 210 3.27 12.40 -4.05
N HIS A 211 3.91 11.67 -3.13
CA HIS A 211 5.36 11.48 -3.06
C HIS A 211 6.14 12.81 -3.12
N TRP A 212 5.96 13.70 -2.14
CA TRP A 212 6.67 14.98 -2.07
C TRP A 212 6.39 15.90 -3.24
N SER A 213 5.14 16.27 -3.36
CA SER A 213 4.63 17.18 -4.41
C SER A 213 3.75 18.26 -3.79
N LYS A 214 3.13 19.06 -4.64
CA LYS A 214 2.22 20.13 -4.24
C LYS A 214 0.82 19.94 -4.80
N GLY A 215 -0.18 20.32 -4.00
CA GLY A 215 -1.53 20.62 -4.47
C GLY A 215 -2.32 19.44 -5.01
N TRP A 216 -2.12 18.22 -4.53
CA TRP A 216 -2.97 17.07 -4.89
C TRP A 216 -4.36 17.18 -4.28
N ILE A 217 -5.34 16.65 -4.98
CA ILE A 217 -6.69 16.41 -4.48
C ILE A 217 -6.96 14.93 -4.60
N ILE A 218 -7.28 14.28 -3.48
CA ILE A 218 -7.73 12.88 -3.40
C ILE A 218 -9.13 12.93 -2.83
N GLU A 219 -10.12 12.50 -3.59
CA GLU A 219 -11.51 12.67 -3.20
C GLU A 219 -12.43 11.55 -3.70
N ASP A 220 -13.52 11.34 -2.96
CA ASP A 220 -14.60 10.41 -3.31
C ASP A 220 -14.10 8.97 -3.56
N CYS A 221 -13.02 8.56 -2.89
CA CYS A 221 -12.36 7.28 -3.07
C CYS A 221 -12.65 6.32 -1.91
N GLU A 222 -12.63 5.01 -2.21
CA GLU A 222 -12.49 3.95 -1.22
C GLU A 222 -11.05 3.45 -1.21
N ILE A 223 -10.40 3.46 -0.03
CA ILE A 223 -9.00 3.05 0.16
C ILE A 223 -8.97 1.98 1.23
N SER A 224 -8.60 0.73 0.87
CA SER A 224 -8.72 -0.38 1.81
C SER A 224 -7.64 -1.44 1.69
N ASN A 225 -7.43 -2.20 2.75
CA ASN A 225 -6.52 -3.35 2.77
C ASN A 225 -5.07 -2.99 2.36
N SER A 226 -4.57 -1.85 2.83
CA SER A 226 -3.15 -1.55 2.73
C SER A 226 -2.37 -2.25 3.84
N LYS A 227 -1.25 -2.87 3.52
CA LYS A 227 -0.44 -3.57 4.54
C LYS A 227 0.10 -2.63 5.61
N CYS A 228 0.38 -1.38 5.27
CA CYS A 228 0.73 -0.34 6.24
C CYS A 228 -0.16 0.89 6.04
N VAL A 229 0.16 1.77 5.12
CA VAL A 229 -0.49 3.07 4.98
C VAL A 229 -1.41 3.12 3.78
N GLY A 230 -2.64 3.61 3.96
CA GLY A 230 -3.58 3.87 2.88
C GLY A 230 -3.13 5.04 2.02
N ILE A 231 -3.17 6.25 2.55
CA ILE A 231 -2.76 7.48 1.85
C ILE A 231 -1.52 8.07 2.53
N SER A 232 -0.44 8.27 1.77
CA SER A 232 0.75 8.97 2.26
C SER A 232 0.87 10.36 1.61
N LEU A 233 0.84 11.39 2.45
CA LEU A 233 1.20 12.77 2.11
C LEU A 233 2.61 13.11 2.62
N GLY A 234 3.42 12.11 2.91
CA GLY A 234 4.60 12.21 3.73
C GLY A 234 5.90 12.55 3.01
N LYS A 235 7.00 12.23 3.70
CA LYS A 235 8.36 12.57 3.31
C LYS A 235 8.84 11.73 2.12
N TYR A 236 9.66 12.32 1.26
CA TYR A 236 10.40 11.66 0.19
C TYR A 236 11.46 10.68 0.71
N TYR A 237 11.90 9.76 -0.13
CA TYR A 237 13.03 8.88 0.16
C TYR A 237 14.37 9.65 0.09
N ASP A 238 15.16 9.57 1.17
CA ASP A 238 16.48 10.17 1.28
C ASP A 238 17.52 9.08 1.59
N PRO A 239 18.26 8.60 0.59
CA PRO A 239 19.20 7.49 0.78
C PRO A 239 20.35 7.79 1.76
N GLU A 240 20.62 9.06 2.06
CA GLU A 240 21.64 9.45 3.02
C GLU A 240 21.12 9.51 4.47
N ASN A 241 19.80 9.52 4.66
CA ASN A 241 19.19 9.60 5.98
C ASN A 241 18.24 8.46 6.31
N ASP A 242 17.58 7.87 5.32
CA ASP A 242 16.56 6.85 5.53
C ASP A 242 17.19 5.46 5.65
N HIS A 243 17.44 5.04 6.88
CA HIS A 243 18.10 3.77 7.19
C HIS A 243 17.15 2.70 7.73
N TYR A 244 15.85 2.87 7.57
CA TYR A 244 14.85 2.03 8.23
C TYR A 244 14.82 0.55 7.79
N PHE A 245 15.43 0.23 6.65
CA PHE A 245 15.62 -1.17 6.24
C PHE A 245 16.85 -1.83 6.84
N THR A 246 17.71 -1.11 7.57
CA THR A 246 18.89 -1.65 8.20
C THR A 246 18.65 -1.85 9.68
N ARG A 247 19.00 -3.02 10.21
CA ARG A 247 19.01 -3.26 11.66
C ARG A 247 20.23 -2.61 12.36
N LYS A 248 21.10 -1.97 11.60
CA LYS A 248 22.24 -1.24 12.12
C LYS A 248 21.84 0.22 12.25
N HIS A 249 21.39 0.59 13.43
CA HIS A 249 21.08 1.98 13.74
C HIS A 249 22.37 2.79 13.85
N VAL A 250 22.65 3.61 12.87
CA VAL A 250 23.73 4.60 12.92
C VAL A 250 23.30 5.81 13.77
N LYS A 251 22.00 6.08 13.82
CA LYS A 251 21.39 7.20 14.54
C LYS A 251 20.15 6.73 15.31
N SER A 252 19.83 7.43 16.40
CA SER A 252 18.53 7.23 17.05
C SER A 252 17.38 7.79 16.19
N PRO A 253 16.13 7.30 16.37
CA PRO A 253 14.95 7.83 15.66
C PRO A 253 14.80 9.35 15.81
N THR A 254 15.08 9.91 16.98
CA THR A 254 15.05 11.36 17.21
C THR A 254 16.13 12.12 16.42
N GLN A 255 17.32 11.55 16.28
CA GLN A 255 18.36 12.14 15.44
C GLN A 255 17.99 12.09 13.96
N MET A 256 17.42 11.00 13.50
CA MET A 256 16.91 10.88 12.12
C MET A 256 15.81 11.88 11.83
N GLU A 257 14.89 12.08 12.76
CA GLU A 257 13.83 13.09 12.63
C GLU A 257 14.39 14.51 12.49
N ARG A 258 15.33 14.88 13.35
CA ARG A 258 15.99 16.18 13.30
C ARG A 258 16.74 16.38 11.99
N ASP A 259 17.49 15.37 11.57
CA ASP A 259 18.25 15.43 10.32
C ASP A 259 17.32 15.48 9.11
N ALA A 260 16.19 14.74 9.13
CA ALA A 260 15.17 14.80 8.09
C ALA A 260 14.60 16.23 7.93
N VAL A 261 14.31 16.93 9.03
CA VAL A 261 13.84 18.32 8.99
C VAL A 261 14.92 19.26 8.41
N CYS A 262 16.15 19.17 8.89
CA CYS A 262 17.26 20.01 8.41
C CYS A 262 17.52 19.76 6.91
N ARG A 263 17.55 18.50 6.49
CA ARG A 263 17.75 18.14 5.08
C ARG A 263 16.59 18.57 4.21
N GLY A 264 15.34 18.41 4.70
CA GLY A 264 14.16 18.91 4.00
C GLY A 264 14.20 20.42 3.76
N GLN A 265 14.62 21.21 4.75
CA GLN A 265 14.80 22.66 4.59
C GLN A 265 15.90 22.98 3.56
N TYR A 266 17.03 22.28 3.61
CA TYR A 266 18.11 22.43 2.65
C TYR A 266 17.66 22.09 1.22
N HIS A 267 16.86 21.04 1.03
CA HIS A 267 16.31 20.62 -0.25
C HIS A 267 15.03 21.38 -0.66
N GLY A 268 14.69 22.45 0.05
CA GLY A 268 13.59 23.35 -0.31
C GLY A 268 12.21 22.87 0.16
N TRP A 269 12.10 22.49 1.43
CA TRP A 269 10.81 22.32 2.10
C TRP A 269 10.11 23.68 2.25
N LEU A 270 9.46 24.10 1.17
CA LEU A 270 8.84 25.42 0.99
C LEU A 270 7.39 25.25 0.57
N LYS A 271 6.54 26.19 0.98
CA LYS A 271 5.11 26.23 0.62
C LYS A 271 4.86 26.22 -0.88
N GLU A 272 5.78 26.80 -1.64
CA GLU A 272 5.73 26.88 -3.10
C GLU A 272 5.99 25.54 -3.78
N LYS A 273 6.58 24.58 -3.06
CA LYS A 273 7.03 23.28 -3.62
C LYS A 273 6.33 22.06 -3.06
N VAL A 274 5.83 22.10 -1.82
CA VAL A 274 5.32 20.91 -1.13
C VAL A 274 4.08 21.23 -0.33
N GLY A 275 3.18 20.25 -0.23
CA GLY A 275 1.99 20.35 0.61
C GLY A 275 0.78 20.96 -0.10
N SER A 276 -0.11 21.56 0.68
CA SER A 276 -1.38 22.12 0.18
C SER A 276 -2.26 21.06 -0.51
N HIS A 277 -2.26 19.84 -0.01
CA HIS A 277 -3.09 18.75 -0.50
C HIS A 277 -4.50 18.83 0.09
N ILE A 278 -5.46 18.22 -0.58
CA ILE A 278 -6.82 18.03 -0.09
C ILE A 278 -7.12 16.54 -0.13
N VAL A 279 -7.53 15.97 1.00
CA VAL A 279 -8.07 14.60 1.09
C VAL A 279 -9.46 14.70 1.66
N ARG A 280 -10.48 14.35 0.88
CA ARG A 280 -11.86 14.54 1.31
C ARG A 280 -12.85 13.52 0.77
N ARG A 281 -13.90 13.27 1.56
CA ARG A 281 -14.99 12.36 1.22
C ARG A 281 -14.52 10.96 0.82
N CYS A 282 -13.41 10.53 1.43
CA CYS A 282 -12.87 9.19 1.22
C CYS A 282 -13.33 8.25 2.34
N HIS A 283 -13.57 6.99 1.96
CA HIS A 283 -13.77 5.89 2.89
C HIS A 283 -12.48 5.10 2.99
N ILE A 284 -11.82 5.14 4.16
CA ILE A 284 -10.48 4.57 4.36
C ILE A 284 -10.54 3.54 5.48
N HIS A 285 -10.19 2.29 5.20
CA HIS A 285 -10.33 1.23 6.19
C HIS A 285 -9.40 0.04 5.98
N HIS A 286 -9.21 -0.76 7.05
CA HIS A 286 -8.35 -1.97 7.02
C HIS A 286 -6.94 -1.68 6.52
N CYS A 287 -6.34 -0.59 7.01
CA CYS A 287 -4.94 -0.24 6.77
C CYS A 287 -4.17 -0.50 8.07
N GLU A 288 -3.20 -1.43 8.04
CA GLU A 288 -2.62 -2.00 9.27
C GLU A 288 -1.66 -1.06 10.04
N GLN A 289 -1.35 0.12 9.51
CA GLN A 289 -0.57 1.13 10.23
C GLN A 289 -1.33 2.45 10.38
N ALA A 290 -1.84 3.00 9.28
CA ALA A 290 -2.53 4.28 9.28
C ALA A 290 -3.42 4.46 8.04
N GLY A 291 -4.57 5.11 8.19
CA GLY A 291 -5.39 5.53 7.05
C GLY A 291 -4.69 6.61 6.24
N ILE A 292 -4.21 7.67 6.90
CA ILE A 292 -3.48 8.78 6.29
C ILE A 292 -2.25 9.12 7.14
N VAL A 293 -1.08 9.23 6.51
CA VAL A 293 0.13 9.79 7.14
C VAL A 293 0.61 11.01 6.37
N GLY A 294 1.29 11.94 7.06
CA GLY A 294 1.66 13.18 6.43
C GLY A 294 2.83 13.93 7.08
N ARG A 295 3.90 13.26 7.43
CA ARG A 295 5.08 13.92 7.99
C ARG A 295 5.77 14.80 6.95
N MET A 296 5.95 16.08 7.24
CA MET A 296 6.58 17.13 6.41
C MET A 296 5.82 17.43 5.10
N GLY A 297 5.48 16.41 4.32
CA GLY A 297 4.82 16.57 3.01
C GLY A 297 3.39 17.10 3.09
N CYS A 298 2.71 16.94 4.24
CA CYS A 298 1.31 17.36 4.38
C CYS A 298 1.11 18.82 4.84
N VAL A 299 2.15 19.63 4.88
CA VAL A 299 2.03 21.04 5.32
C VAL A 299 0.99 21.78 4.51
N PHE A 300 0.19 22.60 5.20
CA PHE A 300 -0.92 23.38 4.59
C PHE A 300 -2.03 22.55 3.93
N SER A 301 -2.10 21.25 4.22
CA SER A 301 -3.12 20.38 3.64
C SER A 301 -4.43 20.42 4.42
N ILE A 302 -5.51 20.05 3.75
CA ILE A 302 -6.86 19.94 4.31
C ILE A 302 -7.26 18.48 4.25
N ILE A 303 -7.67 17.94 5.40
CA ILE A 303 -8.19 16.58 5.52
C ILE A 303 -9.58 16.71 6.14
N GLU A 304 -10.62 16.48 5.36
CA GLU A 304 -12.00 16.77 5.75
C GLU A 304 -13.00 15.73 5.24
N ASP A 305 -14.10 15.55 5.94
CA ASP A 305 -15.23 14.71 5.55
C ASP A 305 -14.86 13.26 5.19
N ASN A 306 -13.81 12.70 5.78
CA ASN A 306 -13.38 11.33 5.55
C ASN A 306 -13.97 10.39 6.62
N HIS A 307 -14.33 9.18 6.21
CA HIS A 307 -14.69 8.10 7.13
C HIS A 307 -13.50 7.14 7.25
N ILE A 308 -12.85 7.10 8.41
CA ILE A 308 -11.65 6.28 8.67
C ILE A 308 -11.94 5.31 9.80
N HIS A 309 -11.76 4.01 9.58
CA HIS A 309 -11.98 2.99 10.61
C HIS A 309 -11.17 1.71 10.37
N HIS A 310 -11.07 0.85 11.38
CA HIS A 310 -10.32 -0.42 11.33
C HIS A 310 -8.89 -0.20 10.85
N ILE A 311 -8.16 0.63 11.61
CA ILE A 311 -6.76 0.97 11.36
C ILE A 311 -5.88 0.30 12.42
#